data_8870b54e42143836fdcd250f387982e6
#
_entry.id   8870b54e42143836fdcd250f387982e6
#
_cell.length_a   1.000
_cell.length_b   1.000
_cell.length_c   1.000
_cell.angle_alpha   90.00
_cell.angle_beta   90.00
_cell.angle_gamma   90.00
#
_symmetry.space_group_name_H-M   'P 1'
#
loop_
_entity.id
_entity.type
_entity.pdbx_description
1 polymer ?
#
loop_
_entity_poly.entity_id
_entity_poly.type
_entity_poly.pdbx_seq_one_letter_code
_entity_poly.pdbx_strand_id
1 'polypeptide(L)' 'MVKLTRLNGTPIVVNAFLIEHIEATPDTIVSLTNGRHFVVRETVDQVIAQSVKYLGTLRRLGVDALAAGQLGRVKPRHR' A
#
# COMPACT_ATOMS: atom_id res chain seq x y z
N MET A 1 4.24 -3.55 4.40
CA MET A 1 3.99 -2.18 4.84
C MET A 1 4.85 -1.21 4.06
N VAL A 2 4.33 -0.05 3.78
CA VAL A 2 5.04 0.98 3.03
C VAL A 2 5.37 2.12 3.98
N LYS A 3 6.66 2.50 4.04
CA LYS A 3 7.11 3.57 4.93
C LYS A 3 7.25 4.85 4.11
N LEU A 4 6.49 5.87 4.48
CA LEU A 4 6.45 7.13 3.79
C LEU A 4 6.75 8.28 4.76
N THR A 5 6.98 9.46 4.21
CA THR A 5 7.31 10.65 5.01
C THR A 5 6.28 11.73 4.73
N ARG A 6 5.57 12.18 5.76
CA ARG A 6 4.64 13.31 5.62
C ARG A 6 5.42 14.58 5.27
N LEU A 7 4.71 15.56 4.75
CA LEU A 7 5.36 16.83 4.39
C LEU A 7 6.08 17.48 5.57
N ASN A 8 5.56 17.29 6.77
CA ASN A 8 6.20 17.88 7.96
C ASN A 8 7.42 17.07 8.44
N GLY A 9 7.78 16.00 7.72
CA GLY A 9 8.95 15.19 8.06
C GLY A 9 8.66 13.99 8.95
N THR A 10 7.43 13.85 9.44
CA THR A 10 7.07 12.73 10.32
C THR A 10 6.90 11.44 9.51
N PRO A 11 7.47 10.33 9.96
CA PRO A 11 7.27 9.07 9.24
C PRO A 11 5.85 8.53 9.45
N ILE A 12 5.37 7.80 8.45
CA ILE A 12 4.08 7.12 8.53
C ILE A 12 4.23 5.77 7.84
N VAL A 13 3.60 4.76 8.40
CA VAL A 13 3.60 3.41 7.82
C VAL A 13 2.20 3.11 7.34
N VAL A 14 2.08 2.72 6.09
CA VAL A 14 0.78 2.48 5.44
C VAL A 14 0.73 1.05 4.94
N ASN A 15 -0.42 0.43 5.11
CA ASN A 15 -0.65 -0.91 4.56
C ASN A 15 -0.89 -0.78 3.06
N ALA A 16 0.00 -1.40 2.27
CA ALA A 16 -0.06 -1.30 0.82
C ALA A 16 -1.39 -1.79 0.25
N PHE A 17 -2.02 -2.76 0.91
CA PHE A 17 -3.30 -3.30 0.45
C PHE A 17 -4.44 -2.30 0.58
N LEU A 18 -4.28 -1.26 1.39
CA LEU A 18 -5.33 -0.26 1.60
C LEU A 18 -5.20 0.94 0.69
N ILE A 19 -4.14 1.02 -0.11
CA ILE A 19 -3.94 2.15 -1.02
C ILE A 19 -4.90 2.00 -2.19
N GLU A 20 -5.78 2.99 -2.35
CA GLU A 20 -6.74 3.01 -3.43
C GLU A 20 -6.15 3.69 -4.66
N HIS A 21 -5.59 4.88 -4.47
CA HIS A 21 -4.96 5.59 -5.58
C HIS A 21 -3.92 6.57 -5.06
N ILE A 22 -3.06 7.01 -5.96
CA ILE A 22 -1.97 7.93 -5.66
C ILE A 22 -2.01 9.05 -6.70
N GLU A 23 -1.93 10.30 -6.26
CA GLU A 23 -1.95 11.46 -7.13
C GLU A 23 -0.72 12.32 -6.88
N ALA A 24 -0.36 13.14 -7.86
CA ALA A 24 0.80 14.02 -7.77
C ALA A 24 0.50 15.39 -8.34
N THR A 25 -0.33 16.20 -7.65
CA THR A 25 -0.74 17.50 -8.14
C THR A 25 -0.97 18.47 -6.99
N PRO A 26 0.01 19.28 -6.60
CA PRO A 26 1.43 19.24 -6.93
C PRO A 26 2.20 18.23 -6.09
N ASP A 27 1.66 17.85 -4.92
CA ASP A 27 2.33 16.93 -4.01
C ASP A 27 1.76 15.53 -4.19
N THR A 28 2.52 14.54 -3.74
CA THR A 28 2.05 13.16 -3.77
C THR A 28 1.02 12.95 -2.68
N ILE A 29 -0.18 12.55 -3.07
CA ILE A 29 -1.27 12.26 -2.15
C ILE A 29 -1.62 10.77 -2.26
N VAL A 30 -1.52 10.07 -1.13
CA VAL A 30 -1.85 8.65 -1.06
C VAL A 30 -3.22 8.52 -0.40
N SER A 31 -4.19 7.99 -1.14
CA SER A 31 -5.57 7.83 -0.66
C SER A 31 -5.86 6.37 -0.36
N LEU A 32 -6.44 6.12 0.79
CA LEU A 32 -6.74 4.77 1.25
C LEU A 32 -8.22 4.44 1.05
N THR A 33 -8.51 3.14 1.03
CA THR A 33 -9.87 2.66 0.81
C THR A 33 -10.84 3.06 1.91
N ASN A 34 -10.33 3.42 3.08
CA ASN A 34 -11.19 3.86 4.19
C ASN A 34 -11.49 5.37 4.14
N GLY A 35 -11.11 6.04 3.06
CA GLY A 35 -11.37 7.47 2.89
C GLY A 35 -10.27 8.37 3.42
N ARG A 36 -9.30 7.83 4.11
CA ARG A 36 -8.18 8.64 4.63
C ARG A 36 -7.18 8.90 3.52
N HIS A 37 -6.46 10.01 3.64
CA HIS A 37 -5.43 10.36 2.67
C HIS A 37 -4.27 11.05 3.37
N PHE A 38 -3.08 10.96 2.79
CA PHE A 38 -1.87 11.53 3.35
C PHE A 38 -1.07 12.20 2.24
N VAL A 39 -0.53 13.39 2.55
CA VAL A 39 0.37 14.08 1.64
C VAL A 39 1.78 13.70 2.06
N VAL A 40 2.55 13.16 1.13
CA VAL A 40 3.88 12.62 1.44
C VAL A 40 4.96 13.25 0.57
N ARG A 41 6.21 13.13 1.00
CA ARG A 41 7.36 13.69 0.29
C ARG A 41 7.82 12.80 -0.86
N GLU A 42 7.57 11.49 -0.76
CA GLU A 42 7.98 10.54 -1.80
C GLU A 42 7.25 10.85 -3.11
N THR A 43 7.90 10.55 -4.22
CA THR A 43 7.25 10.67 -5.53
C THR A 43 6.27 9.51 -5.72
N VAL A 44 5.37 9.67 -6.69
CA VAL A 44 4.43 8.58 -7.02
C VAL A 44 5.22 7.31 -7.36
N ASP A 45 6.28 7.45 -8.15
CA ASP A 45 7.09 6.29 -8.53
C ASP A 45 7.74 5.63 -7.32
N GLN A 46 8.18 6.41 -6.34
CA GLN A 46 8.77 5.85 -5.13
C GLN A 46 7.74 5.10 -4.30
N VAL A 47 6.52 5.62 -4.20
CA VAL A 47 5.45 4.95 -3.47
C VAL A 47 5.10 3.63 -4.16
N ILE A 48 4.98 3.67 -5.49
CA ILE A 48 4.70 2.46 -6.27
C ILE A 48 5.81 1.43 -6.07
N ALA A 49 7.06 1.86 -6.16
CA ALA A 49 8.20 0.95 -6.01
C ALA A 49 8.20 0.26 -4.66
N GLN A 50 7.92 1.01 -3.59
CA GLN A 50 7.86 0.42 -2.26
C GLN A 50 6.71 -0.57 -2.12
N SER A 51 5.56 -0.24 -2.71
CA SER A 51 4.39 -1.10 -2.66
C SER A 51 4.65 -2.43 -3.37
N VAL A 52 5.25 -2.35 -4.56
CA VAL A 52 5.59 -3.55 -5.34
C VAL A 52 6.62 -4.38 -4.59
N LYS A 53 7.62 -3.75 -4.01
CA LYS A 53 8.65 -4.46 -3.26
C LYS A 53 8.05 -5.20 -2.07
N TYR A 54 7.13 -4.56 -1.36
CA TYR A 54 6.47 -5.18 -0.22
C TYR A 54 5.68 -6.41 -0.66
N LEU A 55 4.87 -6.28 -1.71
CA LEU A 55 4.08 -7.38 -2.21
C LEU A 55 4.96 -8.53 -2.69
N GLY A 56 6.08 -8.22 -3.33
CA GLY A 56 7.04 -9.23 -3.77
C GLY A 56 7.66 -9.97 -2.59
N THR A 57 7.95 -9.26 -1.51
CA THR A 57 8.50 -9.88 -0.31
C THR A 57 7.49 -10.86 0.31
N LEU A 58 6.24 -10.47 0.39
CA LEU A 58 5.20 -11.33 0.93
C LEU A 58 5.07 -12.60 0.10
N ARG A 59 5.14 -12.46 -1.23
CA ARG A 59 5.04 -13.60 -2.12
C ARG A 59 6.19 -14.57 -1.87
N ARG A 60 7.41 -14.07 -1.74
CA ARG A 60 8.58 -14.92 -1.50
C ARG A 60 8.49 -15.65 -0.18
N LEU A 61 7.77 -15.11 0.78
CA LEU A 61 7.58 -15.75 2.09
C LEU A 61 6.39 -16.71 2.09
N GLY A 62 5.76 -16.92 0.94
CA GLY A 62 4.65 -17.85 0.85
C GLY A 62 3.32 -17.27 1.25
N VAL A 63 3.21 -15.96 1.34
CA VAL A 63 1.96 -15.33 1.75
C VAL A 63 0.86 -15.53 0.72
N ASP A 64 1.21 -15.86 -0.52
CA ASP A 64 0.22 -16.20 -1.53
C ASP A 64 -0.71 -17.31 -1.05
N ALA A 65 -0.13 -18.32 -0.39
CA ALA A 65 -0.94 -19.40 0.15
C ALA A 65 -1.86 -18.91 1.24
N LEU A 66 -1.37 -18.00 2.07
CA LEU A 66 -2.19 -17.43 3.12
C LEU A 66 -3.29 -16.57 2.52
N ALA A 67 -2.94 -15.77 1.52
CA ALA A 67 -3.91 -14.92 0.88
C ALA A 67 -5.01 -15.74 0.23
N ALA A 68 -4.65 -16.82 -0.42
CA ALA A 68 -5.64 -17.69 -1.04
C ALA A 68 -6.57 -18.28 -0.01
N GLY A 69 -6.04 -18.60 1.17
CA GLY A 69 -6.86 -19.21 2.21
C GLY A 69 -7.60 -18.21 3.08
N GLN A 70 -7.13 -16.99 3.12
CA GLN A 70 -7.66 -16.01 4.07
C GLN A 70 -8.30 -14.83 3.40
N LEU A 71 -7.61 -14.31 2.41
CA LEU A 71 -8.10 -13.12 1.73
C LEU A 71 -9.07 -13.53 0.69
N GLY A 72 -8.62 -14.54 0.06
CA GLY A 72 -9.50 -15.08 -0.86
C GLY A 72 -10.68 -15.50 -0.10
N ARG A 73 -10.29 -15.48 0.90
CA ARG A 73 -11.18 -15.80 1.46
C ARG A 73 -11.83 -15.03 1.53
N VAL A 74 -11.38 -14.82 0.83
CA VAL A 74 -11.85 -14.24 0.77
C VAL A 74 -12.52 -14.44 -0.06
N LYS A 75 -12.50 -15.25 -0.52
CA LYS A 75 -12.89 -15.51 -0.95
C LYS A 75 -13.62 -15.68 -1.40
N PRO A 76 -13.60 -16.10 -1.61
CA PRO A 76 -14.10 -16.20 -1.85
C PRO A 76 -14.75 -16.51 -2.25
N ARG A 77 -14.76 -16.69 -2.51
CA ARG A 77 -15.13 -16.72 -2.49
C ARG A 77 -15.77 -17.01 -2.70
N HIS A 78 -15.65 -17.42 -3.01
CA HIS A 78 -15.91 -17.46 -2.81
C HIS A 78 -16.48 -17.69 -2.97
N ARG A 79 -16.62 -18.00 -3.43
CA ARG A 79 -16.95 -17.99 -3.31
C ARG A 79 -17.36 -17.74 -3.29
#